data_99c5e79e14382463b2ed9efb1565a0f9
#
_entry.id   99c5e79e14382463b2ed9efb1565a0f9
#
_cell.length_a   1.000
_cell.length_b   1.000
_cell.length_c   1.000
_cell.angle_alpha   90.00
_cell.angle_beta   90.00
_cell.angle_gamma   90.00
#
_symmetry.space_group_name_H-M   'P 1'
#
loop_
_entity.id
_entity.type
_entity.pdbx_description
1 polymer ?
#
loop_
_entity_poly.entity_id
_entity_poly.type
_entity_poly.pdbx_seq_one_letter_code
_entity_poly.pdbx_strand_id
1 'polypeptide(L)'
;MSTTRPNVQQTIYDQMKMVAKQNDKVLSPLTDDLLILESGLDSLCVAILVANLEDELGVDPFGSGDDVIVPVTLGDFVRVYQDAMP
;
A
#
# COMPACT_ATOMS: atom_id res chain seq x y z
N MET A 1 25.98 7.21 -2.55
CA MET A 1 25.04 6.28 -2.85
C MET A 1 23.85 6.87 -3.53
N SER A 2 23.45 6.30 -4.50
CA SER A 2 22.39 6.89 -5.23
C SER A 2 21.41 5.83 -5.59
N THR A 3 20.32 5.88 -4.98
CA THR A 3 19.25 5.01 -5.33
C THR A 3 18.35 5.74 -6.28
N THR A 4 18.23 5.26 -7.46
CA THR A 4 17.43 5.92 -8.45
C THR A 4 16.02 5.38 -8.51
N ARG A 5 15.77 4.27 -7.82
CA ARG A 5 14.43 3.67 -7.83
C ARG A 5 13.83 3.77 -6.46
N PRO A 6 12.54 4.13 -6.38
CA PRO A 6 11.86 4.06 -5.11
C PRO A 6 11.77 2.60 -4.68
N ASN A 7 11.93 2.36 -3.40
CA ASN A 7 11.68 1.06 -2.83
C ASN A 7 10.16 0.96 -2.61
N VAL A 8 9.50 0.16 -3.41
CA VAL A 8 8.04 0.06 -3.39
C VAL A 8 7.55 -0.35 -2.01
N GLN A 9 8.18 -1.38 -1.44
CA GLN A 9 7.78 -1.85 -0.11
C GLN A 9 7.92 -0.75 0.93
N GLN A 10 9.05 -0.06 0.92
CA GLN A 10 9.29 1.01 1.90
C GLN A 10 8.30 2.15 1.71
N THR A 11 8.04 2.53 0.47
CA THR A 11 7.08 3.58 0.18
C THR A 11 5.69 3.23 0.71
N ILE A 12 5.27 2.00 0.49
CA ILE A 12 3.97 1.53 0.97
C ILE A 12 3.92 1.57 2.50
N TYR A 13 4.97 1.07 3.14
CA TYR A 13 5.02 1.06 4.60
C TYR A 13 4.98 2.48 5.16
N ASP A 14 5.74 3.39 4.56
CA ASP A 14 5.78 4.78 5.02
C ASP A 14 4.41 5.45 4.85
N GLN A 15 3.73 5.19 3.74
CA GLN A 15 2.41 5.75 3.50
C GLN A 15 1.39 5.15 4.47
N MET A 16 1.49 3.87 4.78
CA MET A 16 0.60 3.25 5.76
C MET A 16 0.76 3.92 7.13
N LYS A 17 2.00 4.17 7.54
CA LYS A 17 2.27 4.83 8.81
C LYS A 17 1.70 6.24 8.82
N MET A 18 1.85 6.96 7.71
CA MET A 18 1.36 8.32 7.59
C MET A 18 -0.17 8.36 7.67
N VAL A 19 -0.83 7.50 6.91
CA VAL A 19 -2.29 7.44 6.89
C VAL A 19 -2.82 7.07 8.26
N ALA A 20 -2.20 6.10 8.91
CA ALA A 20 -2.61 5.69 10.26
C ALA A 20 -2.49 6.86 11.23
N LYS A 21 -1.39 7.58 11.18
CA LYS A 21 -1.17 8.71 12.08
C LYS A 21 -2.18 9.82 11.84
N GLN A 22 -2.49 10.10 10.58
CA GLN A 22 -3.41 11.17 10.24
C GLN A 22 -4.85 10.85 10.65
N ASN A 23 -5.15 9.57 10.82
CA ASN A 23 -6.50 9.12 11.12
C ASN A 23 -6.61 8.48 12.50
N ASP A 24 -5.61 8.67 13.35
CA ASP A 24 -5.58 8.16 14.72
C ASP A 24 -5.75 6.64 14.78
N LYS A 25 -5.11 5.94 13.85
CA LYS A 25 -5.13 4.48 13.82
C LYS A 25 -3.81 3.95 14.34
N VAL A 26 -3.85 2.77 14.93
CA VAL A 26 -2.66 2.07 15.41
C VAL A 26 -2.40 0.91 14.49
N LEU A 27 -1.22 0.91 13.86
CA LEU A 27 -0.86 -0.16 12.95
C LEU A 27 -0.33 -1.37 13.70
N SER A 28 -0.73 -2.54 13.24
CA SER A 28 -0.10 -3.80 13.63
C SER A 28 1.30 -3.87 13.01
N PRO A 29 2.18 -4.74 13.52
CA PRO A 29 3.50 -4.92 12.89
C PRO A 29 3.35 -5.25 11.41
N LEU A 30 4.13 -4.58 10.57
CA LEU A 30 4.03 -4.71 9.12
C LEU A 30 4.86 -5.90 8.66
N THR A 31 4.18 -7.01 8.39
CA THR A 31 4.80 -8.24 7.89
C THR A 31 4.09 -8.69 6.63
N ASP A 32 4.72 -9.54 5.85
CA ASP A 32 4.16 -10.00 4.58
C ASP A 32 2.83 -10.74 4.77
N ASP A 33 2.68 -11.46 5.85
CA ASP A 33 1.48 -12.25 6.11
C ASP A 33 0.41 -11.48 6.89
N LEU A 34 0.65 -10.22 7.21
CA LEU A 34 -0.36 -9.41 7.89
C LEU A 34 -1.55 -9.20 6.95
N LEU A 35 -2.74 -9.50 7.44
CA LEU A 35 -3.95 -9.25 6.68
C LEU A 35 -4.22 -7.75 6.64
N ILE A 36 -4.50 -7.22 5.47
CA ILE A 36 -4.76 -5.79 5.30
C ILE A 36 -5.88 -5.33 6.23
N LEU A 37 -6.93 -6.13 6.36
CA LEU A 37 -8.07 -5.76 7.21
C LEU A 37 -7.74 -5.83 8.69
N GLU A 38 -6.62 -6.44 9.05
CA GLU A 38 -6.18 -6.52 10.44
C GLU A 38 -4.99 -5.61 10.74
N SER A 39 -4.63 -4.78 9.77
CA SER A 39 -3.48 -3.88 9.92
C SER A 39 -3.76 -2.70 10.85
N GLY A 40 -5.02 -2.43 11.12
CA GLY A 40 -5.43 -1.24 11.87
C GLY A 40 -6.07 -0.18 10.99
N LEU A 41 -5.94 -0.29 9.68
CA LEU A 41 -6.55 0.64 8.74
C LEU A 41 -7.94 0.13 8.35
N ASP A 42 -8.92 1.03 8.35
CA ASP A 42 -10.25 0.68 7.86
C ASP A 42 -10.31 0.89 6.33
N SER A 43 -11.47 0.63 5.74
CA SER A 43 -11.59 0.71 4.28
C SER A 43 -11.37 2.12 3.77
N LEU A 44 -11.76 3.14 4.52
CA LEU A 44 -11.50 4.52 4.12
C LEU A 44 -9.99 4.81 4.11
N CYS A 45 -9.29 4.36 5.14
CA CYS A 45 -7.85 4.56 5.21
C CYS A 45 -7.14 3.82 4.09
N VAL A 46 -7.59 2.63 3.74
CA VAL A 46 -7.01 1.89 2.61
C VAL A 46 -7.25 2.65 1.30
N ALA A 47 -8.42 3.24 1.13
CA ALA A 47 -8.68 4.04 -0.06
C ALA A 47 -7.77 5.26 -0.14
N ILE A 48 -7.52 5.92 0.98
CA ILE A 48 -6.59 7.05 1.03
C ILE A 48 -5.17 6.57 0.70
N LEU A 49 -4.79 5.43 1.26
CA LEU A 49 -3.49 4.85 1.00
C LEU A 49 -3.28 4.58 -0.50
N VAL A 50 -4.27 4.00 -1.15
CA VAL A 50 -4.18 3.70 -2.59
C VAL A 50 -4.03 5.00 -3.39
N ALA A 51 -4.79 6.03 -3.05
CA ALA A 51 -4.69 7.32 -3.72
C ALA A 51 -3.31 7.94 -3.54
N ASN A 52 -2.76 7.86 -2.33
CA ASN A 52 -1.43 8.40 -2.06
C ASN A 52 -0.35 7.63 -2.82
N LEU A 53 -0.51 6.31 -2.92
CA LEU A 53 0.46 5.49 -3.63
C LEU A 53 0.42 5.75 -5.13
N GLU A 54 -0.73 6.08 -5.68
CA GLU A 54 -0.81 6.47 -7.08
C GLU A 54 0.04 7.72 -7.32
N ASP A 55 -0.05 8.70 -6.44
CA ASP A 55 0.77 9.91 -6.55
C ASP A 55 2.26 9.61 -6.37
N GLU A 56 2.60 8.77 -5.42
CA GLU A 56 4.00 8.53 -5.08
C GLU A 56 4.69 7.62 -6.09
N LEU A 57 4.01 6.58 -6.54
CA LEU A 57 4.59 5.57 -7.40
C LEU A 57 4.23 5.77 -8.87
N GLY A 58 3.21 6.57 -9.15
CA GLY A 58 2.80 6.84 -10.52
C GLY A 58 2.07 5.69 -11.18
N VAL A 59 1.59 4.71 -10.42
CA VAL A 59 0.86 3.58 -10.95
C VAL A 59 -0.41 3.36 -10.13
N ASP A 60 -1.44 2.84 -10.78
CA ASP A 60 -2.71 2.54 -10.14
C ASP A 60 -3.15 1.14 -10.55
N PRO A 61 -2.66 0.11 -9.85
CA PRO A 61 -2.97 -1.26 -10.25
C PRO A 61 -4.42 -1.67 -10.03
N PHE A 62 -5.19 -0.86 -9.33
CA PHE A 62 -6.59 -1.19 -9.03
C PHE A 62 -7.59 -0.40 -9.84
N GLY A 63 -7.14 0.60 -10.60
CA GLY A 63 -8.04 1.59 -11.18
C GLY A 63 -8.54 1.30 -12.58
N SER A 64 -7.93 0.35 -13.29
CA SER A 64 -8.21 0.23 -14.71
C SER A 64 -8.61 -1.16 -15.16
N GLY A 65 -8.80 -2.10 -14.25
CA GLY A 65 -9.05 -3.46 -14.65
C GLY A 65 -10.48 -3.89 -14.44
N ASP A 66 -10.95 -4.76 -15.29
CA ASP A 66 -12.20 -5.45 -15.06
C ASP A 66 -12.06 -6.45 -13.93
N ASP A 67 -10.83 -6.90 -13.70
CA ASP A 67 -10.56 -7.84 -12.62
C ASP A 67 -9.96 -7.09 -11.47
N VAL A 68 -10.75 -6.86 -10.45
CA VAL A 68 -10.25 -6.26 -9.23
C VAL A 68 -9.74 -7.39 -8.35
N ILE A 69 -8.42 -7.53 -8.29
CA ILE A 69 -7.82 -8.45 -7.36
C ILE A 69 -7.66 -7.71 -6.05
N VAL A 70 -8.42 -8.13 -5.05
CA VAL A 70 -8.32 -7.52 -3.72
C VAL A 70 -7.20 -8.25 -2.99
N PRO A 71 -6.10 -7.58 -2.68
CA PRO A 71 -5.03 -8.23 -1.93
C PRO A 71 -5.53 -8.58 -0.53
N VAL A 72 -5.15 -9.77 -0.07
CA VAL A 72 -5.54 -10.25 1.24
C VAL A 72 -4.49 -9.87 2.26
N THR A 73 -3.22 -10.06 1.92
CA THR A 73 -2.12 -9.78 2.84
C THR A 73 -1.34 -8.56 2.37
N LEU A 74 -0.54 -8.01 3.29
CA LEU A 74 0.35 -6.90 2.99
C LEU A 74 1.36 -7.29 1.91
N GLY A 75 1.87 -8.53 1.97
CA GLY A 75 2.78 -9.01 0.94
C GLY A 75 2.14 -9.02 -0.43
N ASP A 76 0.89 -9.45 -0.53
CA ASP A 76 0.15 -9.41 -1.78
C ASP A 76 -0.03 -7.98 -2.28
N PHE A 77 -0.33 -7.07 -1.37
CA PHE A 77 -0.52 -5.66 -1.69
C PHE A 77 0.77 -5.07 -2.27
N VAL A 78 1.88 -5.32 -1.63
CA VAL A 78 3.18 -4.84 -2.10
C VAL A 78 3.50 -5.43 -3.47
N ARG A 79 3.23 -6.72 -3.65
CA ARG A 79 3.52 -7.39 -4.92
C ARG A 79 2.73 -6.82 -6.08
N VAL A 80 1.46 -6.48 -5.85
CA VAL A 80 0.63 -5.89 -6.90
C VAL A 80 1.26 -4.60 -7.41
N TYR A 81 1.79 -3.78 -6.49
CA TYR A 81 2.44 -2.54 -6.89
C TYR A 81 3.79 -2.80 -7.56
N GLN A 82 4.55 -3.76 -7.05
CA GLN A 82 5.83 -4.11 -7.66
C GLN A 82 5.63 -4.59 -9.10
N ASP A 83 4.60 -5.38 -9.34
CA ASP A 83 4.32 -5.89 -10.67
C ASP A 83 3.82 -4.80 -11.61
N ALA A 84 3.22 -3.75 -11.08
CA ALA A 84 2.73 -2.64 -11.89
C ALA A 84 3.84 -1.64 -12.25
N MET A 85 4.97 -1.68 -11.58
CA MET A 85 6.07 -0.77 -11.87
C MET A 85 6.78 -1.18 -13.14
N PRO A 86 7.20 -0.21 -13.98
CA PRO A 86 7.92 -0.51 -15.22
C PRO A 86 9.30 -1.09 -14.99
#